data_57bc6052736201140868a141f64cfd10
#
_entry.id   57bc6052736201140868a141f64cfd10
#
_cell.length_a   1.000
_cell.length_b   1.000
_cell.length_c   1.000
_cell.angle_alpha   90.00
_cell.angle_beta   90.00
_cell.angle_gamma   90.00
#
_symmetry.space_group_name_H-M   'P 1'
#
loop_
_entity.id
_entity.type
_entity.pdbx_description
1 polymer ?
#
loop_
_entity_poly.entity_id
_entity_poly.type
_entity_poly.pdbx_seq_one_letter_code
_entity_poly.pdbx_strand_id
1 'polypeptide(L)'
;GLDWQRAKWGGFATKYLQFGEEVAAKCADEIIVLSKNVQQYFKDKYNRDTRFIPNGIDKMPMQDADIIKQNWGLEKDNYILFLGRIVPEKGILYLIKAFKNTKTDKKLVIAGGSSDTTEFMNEIEREAGDDDRIIFTGFIQGKTLEELYSNAYIYVLPSDLEGMPISLLEAMSYGNCCVVSSIPECTEVVQDKAVVFEQYKQILKNT
;
A
#
# COMPACT_ATOMS: atom_id res chain seq x y z
N GLY A 1 -3.35 -11.79 11.68
CA GLY A 1 -2.61 -10.58 11.30
C GLY A 1 -2.65 -9.54 12.41
N LEU A 2 -1.85 -8.50 12.30
CA LEU A 2 -1.77 -7.41 13.28
C LEU A 2 -2.90 -6.37 13.07
N ASP A 3 -4.12 -6.81 12.79
CA ASP A 3 -5.25 -5.94 12.47
C ASP A 3 -5.61 -4.94 13.59
N TRP A 4 -5.30 -5.26 14.83
CA TRP A 4 -5.49 -4.37 15.98
C TRP A 4 -4.61 -3.11 15.95
N GLN A 5 -3.56 -3.07 15.09
CA GLN A 5 -2.69 -1.89 14.90
C GLN A 5 -3.30 -0.85 13.95
N ARG A 6 -4.38 -1.17 13.24
CA ARG A 6 -5.03 -0.24 12.31
C ARG A 6 -5.70 0.90 13.06
N ALA A 7 -5.56 2.11 12.52
CA ALA A 7 -6.06 3.36 13.13
C ALA A 7 -7.57 3.36 13.43
N LYS A 8 -8.36 2.57 12.68
CA LYS A 8 -9.81 2.48 12.84
C LYS A 8 -10.29 1.79 14.13
N TRP A 9 -9.41 1.02 14.77
CA TRP A 9 -9.75 0.30 15.98
C TRP A 9 -9.33 1.07 17.21
N GLY A 10 -10.26 1.30 18.15
CA GLY A 10 -9.98 1.94 19.42
C GLY A 10 -10.53 1.15 20.61
N GLY A 11 -9.94 1.33 21.78
CA GLY A 11 -10.47 0.87 23.06
C GLY A 11 -10.85 -0.61 23.11
N PHE A 12 -12.14 -0.91 23.20
CA PHE A 12 -12.67 -2.27 23.35
C PHE A 12 -12.41 -3.15 22.13
N ALA A 13 -12.55 -2.60 20.92
CA ALA A 13 -12.34 -3.36 19.69
C ALA A 13 -10.89 -3.85 19.53
N THR A 14 -9.90 -3.02 19.90
CA THR A 14 -8.49 -3.41 19.92
C THR A 14 -8.24 -4.57 20.87
N LYS A 15 -8.82 -4.51 22.10
CA LYS A 15 -8.69 -5.60 23.09
C LYS A 15 -9.32 -6.90 22.60
N TYR A 16 -10.47 -6.81 21.94
CA TYR A 16 -11.16 -7.96 21.38
C TYR A 16 -10.33 -8.62 20.26
N LEU A 17 -9.72 -7.84 19.38
CA LEU A 17 -8.84 -8.34 18.33
C LEU A 17 -7.56 -8.97 18.91
N GLN A 18 -6.97 -8.38 19.94
CA GLN A 18 -5.81 -8.94 20.63
C GLN A 18 -6.15 -10.27 21.31
N PHE A 19 -7.33 -10.37 21.94
CA PHE A 19 -7.82 -11.62 22.50
C PHE A 19 -8.02 -12.69 21.41
N GLY A 20 -8.60 -12.32 20.28
CA GLY A 20 -8.73 -13.23 19.13
C GLY A 20 -7.39 -13.72 18.59
N GLU A 21 -6.37 -12.86 18.58
CA GLU A 21 -5.00 -13.23 18.20
C GLU A 21 -4.39 -14.22 19.20
N GLU A 22 -4.59 -14.00 20.50
CA GLU A 22 -4.11 -14.89 21.55
C GLU A 22 -4.78 -16.28 21.47
N VAL A 23 -6.10 -16.30 21.24
CA VAL A 23 -6.83 -17.58 21.04
C VAL A 23 -6.31 -18.31 19.80
N ALA A 24 -6.11 -17.61 18.70
CA ALA A 24 -5.54 -18.21 17.48
C ALA A 24 -4.13 -18.77 17.75
N ALA A 25 -3.29 -18.03 18.47
CA ALA A 25 -1.95 -18.45 18.82
C ALA A 25 -1.91 -19.72 19.67
N LYS A 26 -2.91 -19.91 20.55
CA LYS A 26 -2.98 -21.06 21.48
C LYS A 26 -3.74 -22.28 20.93
N CYS A 27 -4.78 -22.04 20.13
CA CYS A 27 -5.76 -23.08 19.78
C CYS A 27 -5.68 -23.55 18.34
N ALA A 28 -5.05 -22.81 17.41
CA ALA A 28 -4.95 -23.25 16.04
C ALA A 28 -3.93 -24.38 15.90
N ASP A 29 -4.24 -25.40 15.10
CA ASP A 29 -3.32 -26.50 14.79
C ASP A 29 -2.08 -25.95 14.06
N GLU A 30 -2.27 -25.13 13.04
CA GLU A 30 -1.22 -24.46 12.27
C GLU A 30 -1.56 -22.99 12.05
N ILE A 31 -0.54 -22.14 12.02
CA ILE A 31 -0.67 -20.72 11.69
C ILE A 31 0.20 -20.41 10.48
N ILE A 32 -0.41 -19.87 9.44
CA ILE A 32 0.30 -19.35 8.27
C ILE A 32 0.46 -17.84 8.42
N VAL A 33 1.66 -17.35 8.18
CA VAL A 33 2.00 -15.94 8.17
C VAL A 33 2.60 -15.53 6.83
N LEU A 34 2.38 -14.27 6.45
CA LEU A 34 2.74 -13.74 5.14
C LEU A 34 4.10 -13.01 5.15
N SER A 35 4.67 -12.72 6.33
CA SER A 35 5.96 -12.04 6.47
C SER A 35 6.79 -12.66 7.59
N LYS A 36 8.11 -12.57 7.47
CA LYS A 36 9.05 -13.03 8.51
C LYS A 36 8.95 -12.19 9.78
N ASN A 37 8.63 -10.90 9.63
CA ASN A 37 8.39 -10.01 10.76
C ASN A 37 7.22 -10.51 11.62
N VAL A 38 6.10 -10.90 11.00
CA VAL A 38 4.95 -11.49 11.72
C VAL A 38 5.30 -12.87 12.29
N GLN A 39 6.11 -13.67 11.59
CA GLN A 39 6.60 -14.94 12.12
C GLN A 39 7.39 -14.75 13.42
N GLN A 40 8.33 -13.81 13.42
CA GLN A 40 9.12 -13.46 14.60
C GLN A 40 8.24 -12.93 15.73
N TYR A 41 7.27 -12.06 15.42
CA TYR A 41 6.30 -11.54 16.40
C TYR A 41 5.55 -12.67 17.13
N PHE A 42 5.03 -13.68 16.41
CA PHE A 42 4.35 -14.83 17.05
C PHE A 42 5.31 -15.65 17.91
N LYS A 43 6.56 -15.81 17.46
CA LYS A 43 7.58 -16.51 18.23
C LYS A 43 7.91 -15.79 19.54
N ASP A 44 8.13 -14.47 19.47
CA ASP A 44 8.54 -13.68 20.64
C ASP A 44 7.39 -13.50 21.65
N LYS A 45 6.18 -13.23 21.15
CA LYS A 45 5.04 -12.92 22.02
C LYS A 45 4.36 -14.15 22.60
N TYR A 46 4.23 -15.22 21.81
CA TYR A 46 3.45 -16.40 22.19
C TYR A 46 4.27 -17.68 22.28
N ASN A 47 5.58 -17.62 22.01
CA ASN A 47 6.45 -18.78 21.82
C ASN A 47 5.85 -19.78 20.83
N ARG A 48 5.16 -19.26 19.78
CA ARG A 48 4.44 -20.06 18.79
C ARG A 48 5.21 -20.09 17.48
N ASP A 49 5.52 -21.30 17.01
CA ASP A 49 6.06 -21.50 15.65
C ASP A 49 4.92 -21.34 14.63
N THR A 50 5.24 -20.72 13.50
CA THR A 50 4.31 -20.47 12.41
C THR A 50 4.94 -20.84 11.06
N ARG A 51 4.11 -21.12 10.05
CA ARG A 51 4.58 -21.35 8.68
C ARG A 51 4.60 -20.06 7.89
N PHE A 52 5.76 -19.70 7.39
CA PHE A 52 5.90 -18.60 6.45
C PHE A 52 5.52 -19.06 5.04
N ILE A 53 4.40 -18.58 4.52
CA ILE A 53 3.94 -18.82 3.15
C ILE A 53 3.54 -17.45 2.59
N PRO A 54 4.44 -16.79 1.84
CA PRO A 54 4.13 -15.48 1.26
C PRO A 54 3.09 -15.57 0.14
N ASN A 55 2.41 -14.46 -0.15
CA ASN A 55 1.62 -14.36 -1.35
C ASN A 55 2.54 -14.46 -2.59
N GLY A 56 2.05 -15.12 -3.61
CA GLY A 56 2.62 -15.14 -4.94
C GLY A 56 1.78 -14.33 -5.90
N ILE A 57 2.35 -13.97 -7.04
CA ILE A 57 1.66 -13.37 -8.15
C ILE A 57 2.19 -13.91 -9.47
N ASP A 58 1.32 -14.06 -10.45
CA ASP A 58 1.72 -14.46 -11.80
C ASP A 58 2.39 -13.29 -12.53
N LYS A 59 3.24 -13.63 -13.50
CA LYS A 59 3.78 -12.62 -14.41
C LYS A 59 2.65 -12.13 -15.31
N MET A 60 2.39 -10.83 -15.25
CA MET A 60 1.30 -10.19 -15.98
C MET A 60 1.79 -9.68 -17.35
N PRO A 61 0.95 -9.80 -18.41
CA PRO A 61 1.27 -9.25 -19.71
C PRO A 61 1.16 -7.72 -19.69
N MET A 62 2.10 -7.06 -20.37
CA MET A 62 2.02 -5.60 -20.55
C MET A 62 0.85 -5.24 -21.47
N GLN A 63 0.19 -4.14 -21.16
CA GLN A 63 -0.94 -3.57 -21.92
C GLN A 63 -0.58 -2.18 -22.44
N ASP A 64 -1.08 -1.84 -23.63
CA ASP A 64 -1.01 -0.47 -24.14
C ASP A 64 -1.98 0.45 -23.40
N ALA A 65 -1.71 1.76 -23.43
CA ALA A 65 -2.53 2.78 -22.78
C ALA A 65 -3.71 3.18 -23.69
N ASP A 66 -4.79 2.42 -23.63
CA ASP A 66 -6.02 2.69 -24.40
C ASP A 66 -7.10 3.34 -23.52
N ILE A 67 -7.62 2.59 -22.53
CA ILE A 67 -8.70 3.02 -21.66
C ILE A 67 -8.26 4.18 -20.77
N ILE A 68 -7.07 4.10 -20.20
CA ILE A 68 -6.51 5.14 -19.34
C ILE A 68 -6.22 6.43 -20.10
N LYS A 69 -5.87 6.34 -21.39
CA LYS A 69 -5.70 7.49 -22.27
C LYS A 69 -7.04 8.18 -22.55
N GLN A 70 -8.09 7.41 -22.86
CA GLN A 70 -9.42 7.92 -23.14
C GLN A 70 -10.05 8.59 -21.90
N ASN A 71 -9.90 7.99 -20.72
CA ASN A 71 -10.56 8.46 -19.50
C ASN A 71 -9.82 9.63 -18.83
N TRP A 72 -8.49 9.62 -18.81
CA TRP A 72 -7.69 10.57 -18.01
C TRP A 72 -6.51 11.20 -18.78
N GLY A 73 -6.37 10.91 -20.08
CA GLY A 73 -5.24 11.39 -20.88
C GLY A 73 -3.89 10.88 -20.32
N LEU A 74 -3.88 9.64 -19.81
CA LEU A 74 -2.68 8.98 -19.33
C LEU A 74 -1.99 8.22 -20.46
N GLU A 75 -0.68 8.41 -20.54
CA GLU A 75 0.17 7.74 -21.51
C GLU A 75 1.35 7.07 -20.79
N LYS A 76 2.08 6.25 -21.51
CA LYS A 76 3.25 5.56 -20.98
C LYS A 76 4.25 6.56 -20.38
N ASP A 77 4.72 6.24 -19.18
CA ASP A 77 5.75 6.97 -18.43
C ASP A 77 5.38 8.43 -18.07
N ASN A 78 4.10 8.83 -18.17
CA ASN A 78 3.71 10.21 -17.87
C ASN A 78 3.05 10.39 -16.49
N TYR A 79 2.98 9.35 -15.65
CA TYR A 79 2.39 9.44 -14.32
C TYR A 79 3.08 8.56 -13.27
N ILE A 80 2.91 9.00 -12.03
CA ILE A 80 3.26 8.29 -10.80
C ILE A 80 1.99 7.58 -10.33
N LEU A 81 2.06 6.28 -10.04
CA LEU A 81 0.92 5.47 -9.63
C LEU A 81 0.96 5.14 -8.15
N PHE A 82 -0.10 5.45 -7.44
CA PHE A 82 -0.50 4.81 -6.18
C PHE A 82 -1.73 3.95 -6.43
N LEU A 83 -1.73 2.73 -5.93
CA LEU A 83 -2.89 1.84 -6.01
C LEU A 83 -3.13 1.11 -4.69
N GLY A 84 -4.35 1.24 -4.15
CA GLY A 84 -4.74 0.62 -2.91
C GLY A 84 -6.03 1.19 -2.34
N ARG A 85 -6.45 0.69 -1.18
CA ARG A 85 -7.59 1.26 -0.46
C ARG A 85 -7.27 2.67 -0.01
N ILE A 86 -8.25 3.55 -0.10
CA ILE A 86 -8.12 4.93 0.37
C ILE A 86 -8.40 4.96 1.89
N VAL A 87 -7.35 4.78 2.68
CA VAL A 87 -7.38 4.78 4.14
C VAL A 87 -6.14 5.47 4.71
N PRO A 88 -6.19 6.05 5.94
CA PRO A 88 -5.10 6.84 6.49
C PRO A 88 -3.75 6.11 6.54
N GLU A 89 -3.75 4.83 6.90
CA GLU A 89 -2.54 4.01 7.00
C GLU A 89 -1.81 3.76 5.67
N LYS A 90 -2.40 4.15 4.55
CA LYS A 90 -1.75 4.07 3.22
C LYS A 90 -0.88 5.28 2.88
N GLY A 91 -0.84 6.30 3.74
CA GLY A 91 0.09 7.43 3.60
C GLY A 91 -0.19 8.37 2.43
N ILE A 92 -1.42 8.37 1.89
CA ILE A 92 -1.79 9.16 0.69
C ILE A 92 -1.59 10.66 0.90
N LEU A 93 -1.87 11.18 2.11
CA LEU A 93 -1.62 12.58 2.44
C LEU A 93 -0.14 12.98 2.31
N TYR A 94 0.78 12.08 2.70
CA TYR A 94 2.23 12.34 2.54
C TYR A 94 2.60 12.37 1.06
N LEU A 95 2.04 11.47 0.28
CA LEU A 95 2.29 11.38 -1.15
C LEU A 95 1.83 12.65 -1.87
N ILE A 96 0.60 13.12 -1.60
CA ILE A 96 0.06 14.35 -2.18
C ILE A 96 0.95 15.56 -1.82
N LYS A 97 1.30 15.71 -0.54
CA LYS A 97 2.18 16.80 -0.07
C LYS A 97 3.56 16.77 -0.73
N ALA A 98 4.17 15.58 -0.83
CA ALA A 98 5.46 15.42 -1.48
C ALA A 98 5.36 15.73 -2.98
N PHE A 99 4.32 15.25 -3.65
CA PHE A 99 4.10 15.48 -5.07
C PHE A 99 3.91 16.97 -5.39
N LYS A 100 3.09 17.69 -4.63
CA LYS A 100 2.87 19.14 -4.81
C LYS A 100 4.17 19.96 -4.68
N ASN A 101 5.11 19.49 -3.87
CA ASN A 101 6.42 20.13 -3.72
C ASN A 101 7.46 19.67 -4.78
N THR A 102 7.09 18.72 -5.63
CA THR A 102 7.98 18.19 -6.67
C THR A 102 7.75 18.93 -7.99
N LYS A 103 8.84 19.44 -8.58
CA LYS A 103 8.80 20.05 -9.91
C LYS A 103 8.83 18.95 -10.96
N THR A 104 7.68 18.61 -11.48
CA THR A 104 7.51 17.55 -12.50
C THR A 104 6.32 17.87 -13.40
N ASP A 105 6.39 17.45 -14.64
CA ASP A 105 5.30 17.46 -15.61
C ASP A 105 4.41 16.21 -15.54
N LYS A 106 4.82 15.23 -14.74
CA LYS A 106 4.07 13.99 -14.57
C LYS A 106 2.81 14.21 -13.74
N LYS A 107 1.82 13.34 -13.96
CA LYS A 107 0.61 13.29 -13.15
C LYS A 107 0.79 12.37 -11.94
N LEU A 108 0.03 12.59 -10.88
CA LEU A 108 -0.13 11.66 -9.77
C LEU A 108 -1.48 10.97 -9.89
N VAL A 109 -1.48 9.67 -10.09
CA VAL A 109 -2.69 8.85 -10.17
C VAL A 109 -2.89 8.11 -8.85
N ILE A 110 -4.01 8.39 -8.18
CA ILE A 110 -4.44 7.74 -6.94
C ILE A 110 -5.61 6.84 -7.29
N ALA A 111 -5.32 5.55 -7.45
CA ALA A 111 -6.29 4.54 -7.85
C ALA A 111 -6.74 3.71 -6.64
N GLY A 112 -8.06 3.65 -6.41
CA GLY A 112 -8.65 2.86 -5.34
C GLY A 112 -9.97 3.41 -4.84
N GLY A 113 -10.70 2.57 -4.12
CA GLY A 113 -11.96 2.94 -3.48
C GLY A 113 -11.75 3.34 -2.01
N SER A 114 -12.56 4.27 -1.53
CA SER A 114 -12.71 4.52 -0.09
C SER A 114 -13.43 3.33 0.53
N SER A 115 -12.91 2.78 1.61
CA SER A 115 -13.51 1.61 2.25
C SER A 115 -14.33 1.94 3.49
N ASP A 116 -14.07 3.04 4.18
CA ASP A 116 -14.63 3.19 5.53
C ASP A 116 -15.12 4.60 5.91
N THR A 117 -14.67 5.68 5.28
CA THR A 117 -15.13 7.03 5.65
C THR A 117 -15.04 8.02 4.49
N THR A 118 -16.15 8.73 4.26
CA THR A 118 -16.21 9.89 3.39
C THR A 118 -15.27 11.01 3.88
N GLU A 119 -15.02 11.07 5.19
CA GLU A 119 -14.19 12.11 5.82
C GLU A 119 -12.74 12.08 5.34
N PHE A 120 -12.10 10.90 5.27
CA PHE A 120 -10.71 10.81 4.80
C PHE A 120 -10.61 11.09 3.30
N MET A 121 -11.60 10.68 2.50
CA MET A 121 -11.65 11.04 1.08
C MET A 121 -11.72 12.55 0.90
N ASN A 122 -12.60 13.23 1.63
CA ASN A 122 -12.71 14.70 1.61
C ASN A 122 -11.41 15.40 2.07
N GLU A 123 -10.67 14.77 3.00
CA GLU A 123 -9.37 15.30 3.47
C GLU A 123 -8.32 15.25 2.37
N ILE A 124 -8.18 14.12 1.68
CA ILE A 124 -7.19 13.98 0.59
C ILE A 124 -7.56 14.83 -0.63
N GLU A 125 -8.84 14.97 -0.97
CA GLU A 125 -9.30 15.86 -2.05
C GLU A 125 -9.01 17.32 -1.72
N ARG A 126 -9.25 17.75 -0.49
CA ARG A 126 -8.90 19.09 -0.02
C ARG A 126 -7.39 19.34 -0.03
N GLU A 127 -6.57 18.35 0.36
CA GLU A 127 -5.11 18.45 0.29
C GLU A 127 -4.62 18.55 -1.17
N ALA A 128 -5.23 17.79 -2.08
CA ALA A 128 -4.94 17.89 -3.52
C ALA A 128 -5.28 19.30 -4.04
N GLY A 129 -6.43 19.84 -3.63
CA GLY A 129 -6.90 21.16 -4.06
C GLY A 129 -7.18 21.19 -5.56
N ASP A 130 -6.82 22.31 -6.20
CA ASP A 130 -7.03 22.52 -7.64
C ASP A 130 -5.80 22.08 -8.49
N ASP A 131 -4.92 21.21 -7.98
CA ASP A 131 -3.77 20.70 -8.76
C ASP A 131 -4.27 19.69 -9.79
N ASP A 132 -4.39 20.12 -11.04
CA ASP A 132 -4.90 19.30 -12.17
C ASP A 132 -4.01 18.11 -12.53
N ARG A 133 -2.80 18.03 -11.98
CA ARG A 133 -1.90 16.89 -12.12
C ARG A 133 -2.30 15.71 -11.23
N ILE A 134 -3.18 15.92 -10.22
CA ILE A 134 -3.58 14.86 -9.28
C ILE A 134 -4.92 14.27 -9.73
N ILE A 135 -4.92 12.99 -10.04
CA ILE A 135 -6.08 12.28 -10.59
C ILE A 135 -6.54 11.20 -9.62
N PHE A 136 -7.79 11.27 -9.19
CA PHE A 136 -8.47 10.22 -8.44
C PHE A 136 -9.31 9.38 -9.40
N THR A 137 -8.98 8.11 -9.57
CA THR A 137 -9.69 7.24 -10.52
C THR A 137 -10.88 6.51 -9.91
N GLY A 138 -10.98 6.50 -8.57
CA GLY A 138 -11.89 5.61 -7.87
C GLY A 138 -11.45 4.14 -7.94
N PHE A 139 -12.37 3.23 -7.64
CA PHE A 139 -12.09 1.79 -7.70
C PHE A 139 -11.90 1.31 -9.13
N ILE A 140 -10.78 0.65 -9.39
CA ILE A 140 -10.37 0.16 -10.71
C ILE A 140 -10.12 -1.34 -10.67
N GLN A 141 -10.49 -2.05 -11.74
CA GLN A 141 -10.26 -3.49 -11.92
C GLN A 141 -10.11 -3.87 -13.40
N GLY A 142 -9.72 -5.11 -13.66
CA GLY A 142 -9.60 -5.69 -15.01
C GLY A 142 -8.60 -4.93 -15.88
N LYS A 143 -8.91 -4.79 -17.16
CA LYS A 143 -8.00 -4.22 -18.16
C LYS A 143 -7.51 -2.81 -17.81
N THR A 144 -8.35 -1.97 -17.24
CA THR A 144 -7.97 -0.62 -16.79
C THR A 144 -6.88 -0.65 -15.71
N LEU A 145 -6.98 -1.60 -14.77
CA LEU A 145 -5.95 -1.82 -13.75
C LEU A 145 -4.63 -2.29 -14.38
N GLU A 146 -4.71 -3.24 -15.32
CA GLU A 146 -3.55 -3.75 -16.05
C GLU A 146 -2.85 -2.65 -16.83
N GLU A 147 -3.62 -1.78 -17.53
CA GLU A 147 -3.07 -0.62 -18.25
C GLU A 147 -2.39 0.37 -17.30
N LEU A 148 -2.96 0.63 -16.10
CA LEU A 148 -2.36 1.52 -15.10
C LEU A 148 -1.01 1.01 -14.61
N TYR A 149 -0.87 -0.28 -14.33
CA TYR A 149 0.42 -0.84 -13.96
C TYR A 149 1.41 -0.86 -15.13
N SER A 150 0.94 -1.21 -16.32
CA SER A 150 1.80 -1.37 -17.50
C SER A 150 2.47 -0.09 -17.98
N ASN A 151 1.85 1.06 -17.72
CA ASN A 151 2.26 2.34 -18.29
C ASN A 151 2.74 3.36 -17.24
N ALA A 152 2.77 3.01 -15.96
CA ALA A 152 3.24 3.90 -14.91
C ALA A 152 4.75 4.17 -15.04
N TYR A 153 5.17 5.43 -14.82
CA TYR A 153 6.57 5.80 -14.70
C TYR A 153 7.23 5.19 -13.46
N ILE A 154 6.57 5.36 -12.31
CA ILE A 154 6.94 4.71 -11.05
C ILE A 154 5.67 4.33 -10.28
N TYR A 155 5.78 3.29 -9.46
CA TYR A 155 4.77 2.92 -8.48
C TYR A 155 5.22 3.36 -7.08
N VAL A 156 4.34 4.01 -6.31
CA VAL A 156 4.66 4.50 -4.96
C VAL A 156 3.73 3.88 -3.93
N LEU A 157 4.30 3.30 -2.88
CA LEU A 157 3.56 2.74 -1.74
C LEU A 157 4.06 3.35 -0.42
N PRO A 158 3.48 4.48 0.04
CA PRO A 158 3.92 5.21 1.21
C PRO A 158 3.26 4.75 2.51
N SER A 159 2.91 3.47 2.61
CA SER A 159 2.11 2.92 3.71
C SER A 159 2.81 2.96 5.07
N ASP A 160 2.05 3.26 6.12
CA ASP A 160 2.47 3.16 7.52
C ASP A 160 2.34 1.73 8.06
N LEU A 161 1.45 0.93 7.47
CA LEU A 161 1.14 -0.43 7.89
C LEU A 161 0.67 -1.28 6.72
N GLU A 162 1.24 -2.48 6.59
CA GLU A 162 0.84 -3.50 5.63
C GLU A 162 0.79 -4.88 6.27
N GLY A 163 0.12 -5.81 5.61
CA GLY A 163 0.29 -7.25 5.91
C GLY A 163 1.34 -7.84 4.99
N MET A 164 0.97 -8.04 3.74
CA MET A 164 1.85 -8.25 2.59
C MET A 164 1.19 -7.54 1.41
N PRO A 165 1.80 -6.45 0.91
CA PRO A 165 1.13 -5.58 -0.06
C PRO A 165 1.04 -6.23 -1.45
N ILE A 166 -0.11 -6.80 -1.79
CA ILE A 166 -0.36 -7.45 -3.09
C ILE A 166 -0.15 -6.44 -4.23
N SER A 167 -0.63 -5.20 -4.07
CA SER A 167 -0.45 -4.15 -5.08
C SER A 167 1.02 -3.82 -5.39
N LEU A 168 1.92 -4.03 -4.42
CA LEU A 168 3.37 -3.90 -4.66
C LEU A 168 3.91 -5.09 -5.45
N LEU A 169 3.47 -6.31 -5.12
CA LEU A 169 3.84 -7.49 -5.89
C LEU A 169 3.35 -7.37 -7.35
N GLU A 170 2.12 -6.89 -7.54
CA GLU A 170 1.57 -6.60 -8.88
C GLU A 170 2.45 -5.58 -9.61
N ALA A 171 2.74 -4.43 -9.00
CA ALA A 171 3.60 -3.42 -9.60
C ALA A 171 4.96 -3.98 -10.03
N MET A 172 5.59 -4.80 -9.18
CA MET A 172 6.85 -5.46 -9.51
C MET A 172 6.69 -6.48 -10.65
N SER A 173 5.55 -7.20 -10.73
CA SER A 173 5.31 -8.17 -11.81
C SER A 173 5.15 -7.51 -13.18
N TYR A 174 4.67 -6.27 -13.22
CA TYR A 174 4.62 -5.42 -14.41
C TYR A 174 5.97 -4.71 -14.71
N GLY A 175 6.99 -4.91 -13.87
CA GLY A 175 8.31 -4.32 -14.07
C GLY A 175 8.41 -2.85 -13.67
N ASN A 176 7.48 -2.33 -12.87
CA ASN A 176 7.54 -0.95 -12.39
C ASN A 176 8.76 -0.71 -11.49
N CYS A 177 9.39 0.44 -11.64
CA CYS A 177 10.25 1.00 -10.60
C CYS A 177 9.38 1.34 -9.38
N CYS A 178 9.71 0.79 -8.21
CA CYS A 178 8.94 0.98 -6.99
C CYS A 178 9.64 1.93 -6.01
N VAL A 179 8.85 2.80 -5.36
CA VAL A 179 9.28 3.64 -4.25
C VAL A 179 8.39 3.29 -3.05
N VAL A 180 8.97 2.80 -1.97
CA VAL A 180 8.21 2.27 -0.84
C VAL A 180 8.69 2.81 0.50
N SER A 181 7.81 2.83 1.48
CA SER A 181 8.19 3.14 2.86
C SER A 181 9.08 2.05 3.47
N SER A 182 9.90 2.42 4.46
CA SER A 182 10.85 1.54 5.15
C SER A 182 10.23 0.54 6.13
N ILE A 183 8.90 0.35 6.08
CA ILE A 183 8.25 -0.65 6.94
C ILE A 183 8.69 -2.07 6.56
N PRO A 184 8.84 -2.98 7.53
CA PRO A 184 9.34 -4.35 7.29
C PRO A 184 8.58 -5.09 6.19
N GLU A 185 7.26 -4.93 6.13
CA GLU A 185 6.38 -5.60 5.17
C GLU A 185 6.65 -5.17 3.72
N CYS A 186 7.09 -3.94 3.50
CA CYS A 186 7.50 -3.45 2.19
C CYS A 186 8.94 -3.86 1.87
N THR A 187 9.87 -3.66 2.81
CA THR A 187 11.29 -3.96 2.58
C THR A 187 11.55 -5.46 2.40
N GLU A 188 10.79 -6.32 3.07
CA GLU A 188 10.86 -7.77 2.89
C GLU A 188 10.45 -8.19 1.46
N VAL A 189 9.48 -7.50 0.86
CA VAL A 189 9.03 -7.76 -0.51
C VAL A 189 10.03 -7.26 -1.54
N VAL A 190 10.47 -6.01 -1.43
CA VAL A 190 11.31 -5.39 -2.47
C VAL A 190 12.80 -5.74 -2.34
N GLN A 191 13.26 -6.12 -1.14
CA GLN A 191 14.67 -6.37 -0.84
C GLN A 191 15.54 -5.18 -1.30
N ASP A 192 16.42 -5.40 -2.29
CA ASP A 192 17.32 -4.39 -2.90
C ASP A 192 16.79 -3.85 -4.26
N LYS A 193 15.56 -4.17 -4.64
CA LYS A 193 15.00 -3.91 -5.99
C LYS A 193 14.12 -2.67 -6.08
N ALA A 194 14.06 -1.85 -5.03
CA ALA A 194 13.26 -0.63 -5.01
C ALA A 194 13.95 0.50 -4.24
N VAL A 195 13.47 1.72 -4.44
CA VAL A 195 13.86 2.85 -3.60
C VAL A 195 13.06 2.80 -2.31
N VAL A 196 13.75 2.79 -1.17
CA VAL A 196 13.15 2.77 0.16
C VAL A 196 13.36 4.13 0.82
N PHE A 197 12.30 4.73 1.36
CA PHE A 197 12.38 5.99 2.10
C PHE A 197 11.90 5.82 3.54
N GLU A 198 12.50 6.58 4.46
CA GLU A 198 12.08 6.61 5.86
C GLU A 198 10.92 7.57 6.07
N GLN A 199 9.94 7.15 6.84
CA GLN A 199 8.81 8.00 7.19
C GLN A 199 9.13 8.89 8.39
N TYR A 200 8.77 10.16 8.30
CA TYR A 200 9.03 11.16 9.35
C TYR A 200 8.44 10.79 10.72
N LYS A 201 7.35 10.01 10.76
CA LYS A 201 6.76 9.54 12.02
C LYS A 201 7.63 8.56 12.81
N GLN A 202 8.55 7.84 12.17
CA GLN A 202 9.48 6.95 12.87
C GLN A 202 10.58 7.73 13.59
N ILE A 203 10.98 8.87 13.05
CA ILE A 203 12.00 9.74 13.65
C ILE A 203 11.52 10.32 14.98
N LEU A 204 10.23 10.71 15.07
CA LEU A 204 9.66 11.30 16.29
C LEU A 204 9.34 10.29 17.40
N LYS A 205 9.38 8.97 17.14
CA LYS A 205 9.20 7.94 18.16
C LYS A 205 10.52 7.52 18.84
N ASN A 206 11.66 7.89 18.23
CA ASN A 206 13.00 7.54 18.72
C ASN A 206 13.73 8.75 19.35
N THR A 207 13.08 9.90 19.46
CA THR A 207 13.49 11.09 20.22
C THR A 207 12.60 11.28 21.44
#